data_f14b1eb4f1da685a27037d1921d27004
#
_entry.id   f14b1eb4f1da685a27037d1921d27004
#
_cell.length_a   1.000
_cell.length_b   1.000
_cell.length_c   1.000
_cell.angle_alpha   90.00
_cell.angle_beta   90.00
_cell.angle_gamma   90.00
#
_symmetry.space_group_name_H-M   'P 1'
#
loop_
_entity.id
_entity.type
_entity.pdbx_description
1 polymer ?
#
loop_
_entity_poly.entity_id
_entity_poly.type
_entity_poly.pdbx_seq_one_letter_code
_entity_poly.pdbx_strand_id
1 'polypeptide(L)'
;MDLSLLIRKNNALTDGNIPDRKVIANKLVNALYFKYEKEGANFKIAINELANLLGMTSNSGKTKDMITDGLKILQQPIELRNFEYKGRGIKWFSSPFLQEAKIYTDDKNYIEIKLSDTLIEGLKQKKHFTTIDLATSNKFKTKYGIVIYEIYLRYKNAKRDEIPLELTYQDFSLDELNKKFGTVYKFISQMERSINRGLNEIKKITGKEITVNWIENIKEFRFVWEREKETERFMTDELAFIKYIRTQYFN
;
A
#
# COMPACT_ATOMS: atom_id res chain seq x y z
N MET A 1 19.78 2.46 0.72
CA MET A 1 18.43 1.93 0.41
C MET A 1 18.62 0.79 -0.56
N ASP A 2 18.17 -0.41 -0.24
CA ASP A 2 18.22 -1.54 -1.17
C ASP A 2 17.10 -1.38 -2.20
N LEU A 3 17.47 -0.96 -3.41
CA LEU A 3 16.54 -0.61 -4.48
C LEU A 3 15.92 -1.81 -5.18
N SER A 4 16.35 -3.02 -4.81
CA SER A 4 15.76 -4.26 -5.29
C SER A 4 14.32 -4.48 -4.81
N LEU A 5 13.85 -3.72 -3.81
CA LEU A 5 12.56 -3.88 -3.16
C LEU A 5 11.56 -2.72 -3.39
N LEU A 6 11.76 -1.90 -4.42
CA LEU A 6 10.81 -0.86 -4.81
C LEU A 6 9.68 -1.44 -5.66
N ILE A 7 8.45 -1.01 -5.39
CA ILE A 7 7.26 -1.30 -6.20
C ILE A 7 6.61 -0.01 -6.70
N ARG A 8 5.99 -0.08 -7.87
CA ARG A 8 5.18 1.00 -8.45
C ARG A 8 3.69 0.63 -8.38
N LYS A 9 3.16 0.64 -7.17
CA LYS A 9 1.78 0.25 -6.89
C LYS A 9 0.80 1.22 -7.54
N ASN A 10 -0.15 0.70 -8.31
CA ASN A 10 -1.21 1.52 -8.92
C ASN A 10 -1.98 2.31 -7.85
N ASN A 11 -2.25 3.59 -8.12
CA ASN A 11 -2.90 4.48 -7.17
C ASN A 11 -4.32 4.02 -6.79
N ALA A 12 -5.08 3.41 -7.70
CA ALA A 12 -6.39 2.86 -7.38
C ALA A 12 -6.32 1.79 -6.28
N LEU A 13 -5.23 0.99 -6.26
CA LEU A 13 -5.01 0.00 -5.21
C LEU A 13 -4.54 0.65 -3.90
N THR A 14 -3.75 1.73 -3.96
CA THR A 14 -3.36 2.51 -2.77
C THR A 14 -4.57 3.21 -2.14
N ASP A 15 -5.45 3.76 -2.97
CA ASP A 15 -6.68 4.43 -2.55
C ASP A 15 -7.81 3.44 -2.19
N GLY A 16 -7.68 2.17 -2.59
CA GLY A 16 -8.69 1.13 -2.40
C GLY A 16 -8.93 0.75 -0.93
N ASN A 17 -10.09 0.17 -0.69
CA ASN A 17 -10.50 -0.30 0.63
C ASN A 17 -10.30 -1.81 0.74
N ILE A 18 -9.38 -2.25 1.59
CA ILE A 18 -9.13 -3.66 1.89
C ILE A 18 -9.99 -4.04 3.10
N PRO A 19 -10.88 -5.05 3.00
CA PRO A 19 -11.66 -5.52 4.14
C PRO A 19 -10.76 -6.00 5.27
N ASP A 20 -11.25 -5.92 6.51
CA ASP A 20 -10.52 -6.39 7.72
C ASP A 20 -9.02 -6.07 7.69
N ARG A 21 -8.70 -4.78 7.45
CA ARG A 21 -7.36 -4.30 7.15
C ARG A 21 -6.36 -4.56 8.28
N LYS A 22 -5.82 -5.76 8.33
CA LYS A 22 -4.70 -6.12 9.21
C LYS A 22 -3.37 -5.69 8.58
N VAL A 23 -2.37 -5.44 9.39
CA VAL A 23 -1.01 -5.07 8.92
C VAL A 23 -0.48 -6.10 7.92
N ILE A 24 -0.69 -7.39 8.21
CA ILE A 24 -0.24 -8.48 7.33
C ILE A 24 -0.87 -8.42 5.94
N ALA A 25 -2.16 -8.07 5.83
CA ALA A 25 -2.84 -7.94 4.54
C ALA A 25 -2.25 -6.81 3.69
N ASN A 26 -1.95 -5.64 4.28
CA ASN A 26 -1.28 -4.55 3.55
C ASN A 26 0.11 -4.95 3.06
N LYS A 27 0.90 -5.61 3.92
CA LYS A 27 2.24 -6.10 3.55
C LYS A 27 2.16 -7.15 2.45
N LEU A 28 1.19 -8.06 2.53
CA LEU A 28 0.97 -9.08 1.48
C LEU A 28 0.57 -8.46 0.15
N VAL A 29 -0.33 -7.47 0.12
CA VAL A 29 -0.65 -6.75 -1.13
C VAL A 29 0.63 -6.21 -1.76
N ASN A 30 1.48 -5.55 -0.99
CA ASN A 30 2.72 -4.98 -1.50
C ASN A 30 3.71 -6.06 -1.97
N ALA A 31 3.90 -7.14 -1.21
CA ALA A 31 4.80 -8.23 -1.55
C ALA A 31 4.34 -9.02 -2.79
N LEU A 32 3.02 -9.33 -2.87
CA LEU A 32 2.46 -10.03 -4.03
C LEU A 32 2.43 -9.13 -5.27
N TYR A 33 2.21 -7.80 -5.11
CA TYR A 33 2.31 -6.86 -6.20
C TYR A 33 3.75 -6.77 -6.75
N PHE A 34 4.75 -6.80 -5.88
CA PHE A 34 6.18 -6.89 -6.27
C PHE A 34 6.47 -8.14 -7.11
N LYS A 35 5.95 -9.29 -6.70
CA LYS A 35 6.09 -10.54 -7.47
C LYS A 35 5.36 -10.45 -8.80
N TYR A 36 4.15 -9.88 -8.80
CA TYR A 36 3.38 -9.66 -10.02
C TYR A 36 4.14 -8.84 -11.06
N GLU A 37 4.81 -7.75 -10.66
CA GLU A 37 5.59 -6.92 -11.59
C GLU A 37 6.73 -7.71 -12.27
N LYS A 38 7.20 -8.79 -11.67
CA LYS A 38 8.30 -9.63 -12.17
C LYS A 38 7.84 -10.89 -12.90
N GLU A 39 6.80 -11.54 -12.41
CA GLU A 39 6.43 -12.89 -12.82
C GLU A 39 5.01 -12.99 -13.42
N GLY A 40 4.25 -11.89 -13.40
CA GLY A 40 2.87 -11.87 -13.87
C GLY A 40 1.85 -12.28 -12.79
N ALA A 41 0.60 -12.55 -13.21
CA ALA A 41 -0.52 -12.77 -12.28
C ALA A 41 -0.55 -14.17 -11.63
N ASN A 42 0.16 -15.13 -12.22
CA ASN A 42 0.23 -16.52 -11.75
C ASN A 42 1.69 -16.87 -11.46
N PHE A 43 1.99 -17.19 -10.22
CA PHE A 43 3.36 -17.56 -9.82
C PHE A 43 3.36 -18.51 -8.62
N LYS A 44 4.50 -19.18 -8.44
CA LYS A 44 4.79 -20.02 -7.29
C LYS A 44 5.87 -19.35 -6.45
N ILE A 45 5.65 -19.21 -5.15
CA ILE A 45 6.59 -18.57 -4.23
C ILE A 45 6.91 -19.46 -3.04
N ALA A 46 8.18 -19.56 -2.67
CA ALA A 46 8.56 -20.21 -1.43
C ALA A 46 8.01 -19.43 -0.21
N ILE A 47 7.51 -20.14 0.80
CA ILE A 47 7.00 -19.51 2.04
C ILE A 47 8.10 -18.66 2.70
N ASN A 48 9.35 -19.15 2.67
CA ASN A 48 10.49 -18.41 3.20
C ASN A 48 10.78 -17.12 2.43
N GLU A 49 10.69 -17.15 1.10
CA GLU A 49 10.84 -15.99 0.26
C GLU A 49 9.73 -14.95 0.56
N LEU A 50 8.48 -15.41 0.64
CA LEU A 50 7.37 -14.54 0.99
C LEU A 50 7.52 -13.95 2.40
N ALA A 51 7.94 -14.75 3.39
CA ALA A 51 8.23 -14.28 4.74
C ALA A 51 9.32 -13.19 4.74
N ASN A 52 10.39 -13.39 3.98
CA ASN A 52 11.46 -12.37 3.83
C ASN A 52 10.93 -11.08 3.18
N LEU A 53 10.13 -11.20 2.12
CA LEU A 53 9.47 -10.04 1.49
C LEU A 53 8.53 -9.28 2.44
N LEU A 54 8.00 -9.95 3.46
CA LEU A 54 7.16 -9.36 4.51
C LEU A 54 7.96 -8.80 5.69
N GLY A 55 9.30 -8.91 5.66
CA GLY A 55 10.18 -8.51 6.76
C GLY A 55 10.06 -9.40 8.00
N MET A 56 9.70 -10.67 7.82
CA MET A 56 9.61 -11.66 8.89
C MET A 56 10.92 -12.45 9.01
N THR A 57 11.41 -12.63 10.23
CA THR A 57 12.74 -13.23 10.50
C THR A 57 12.67 -14.72 10.82
N SER A 58 11.50 -15.31 10.97
CA SER A 58 11.38 -16.74 11.34
C SER A 58 10.40 -17.50 10.43
N ASN A 59 10.74 -18.75 10.12
CA ASN A 59 9.91 -19.70 9.37
C ASN A 59 9.11 -20.62 10.29
N SER A 60 8.70 -20.14 11.45
CA SER A 60 7.90 -20.93 12.40
C SER A 60 6.50 -21.23 11.82
N GLY A 61 5.84 -22.25 12.35
CA GLY A 61 4.44 -22.54 12.04
C GLY A 61 3.55 -21.31 12.18
N LYS A 62 3.79 -20.48 13.19
CA LYS A 62 3.10 -19.21 13.41
C LYS A 62 3.24 -18.23 12.23
N THR A 63 4.42 -18.14 11.61
CA THR A 63 4.64 -17.31 10.42
C THR A 63 3.78 -17.79 9.25
N LYS A 64 3.73 -19.10 9.04
CA LYS A 64 2.92 -19.74 7.99
C LYS A 64 1.44 -19.47 8.21
N ASP A 65 0.96 -19.60 9.45
CA ASP A 65 -0.45 -19.30 9.81
C ASP A 65 -0.78 -17.84 9.57
N MET A 66 0.09 -16.90 9.97
CA MET A 66 -0.09 -15.48 9.72
C MET A 66 -0.17 -15.15 8.21
N ILE A 67 0.69 -15.76 7.40
CA ILE A 67 0.65 -15.61 5.94
C ILE A 67 -0.66 -16.15 5.39
N THR A 68 -1.05 -17.36 5.77
CA THR A 68 -2.27 -18.02 5.31
C THR A 68 -3.52 -17.21 5.68
N ASP A 69 -3.59 -16.70 6.90
CA ASP A 69 -4.71 -15.85 7.35
C ASP A 69 -4.73 -14.50 6.60
N GLY A 70 -3.56 -13.93 6.33
CA GLY A 70 -3.46 -12.74 5.50
C GLY A 70 -3.93 -12.98 4.06
N LEU A 71 -3.58 -14.12 3.46
CA LEU A 71 -4.03 -14.51 2.12
C LEU A 71 -5.56 -14.68 2.05
N LYS A 72 -6.18 -15.27 3.09
CA LYS A 72 -7.65 -15.35 3.18
C LYS A 72 -8.33 -13.98 3.18
N ILE A 73 -7.73 -12.98 3.83
CA ILE A 73 -8.25 -11.60 3.78
C ILE A 73 -8.20 -11.05 2.36
N LEU A 74 -7.14 -11.33 1.59
CA LEU A 74 -7.00 -10.85 0.22
C LEU A 74 -7.91 -11.56 -0.78
N GLN A 75 -8.54 -12.66 -0.41
CA GLN A 75 -9.61 -13.32 -1.18
C GLN A 75 -10.97 -12.66 -0.95
N GLN A 76 -11.11 -11.77 0.02
CA GLN A 76 -12.31 -10.95 0.16
C GLN A 76 -12.30 -9.82 -0.86
N PRO A 77 -13.48 -9.36 -1.35
CA PRO A 77 -13.55 -8.27 -2.30
C PRO A 77 -12.94 -6.98 -1.73
N ILE A 78 -12.05 -6.36 -2.50
CA ILE A 78 -11.62 -4.98 -2.27
C ILE A 78 -12.45 -4.04 -3.13
N GLU A 79 -12.68 -2.83 -2.64
CA GLU A 79 -13.40 -1.80 -3.39
C GLU A 79 -12.42 -0.77 -3.96
N LEU A 80 -12.52 -0.54 -5.26
CA LEU A 80 -11.83 0.54 -5.96
C LEU A 80 -12.86 1.53 -6.50
N ARG A 81 -12.48 2.81 -6.55
CA ARG A 81 -13.35 3.88 -7.04
C ARG A 81 -12.60 4.79 -7.99
N ASN A 82 -13.35 5.37 -8.94
CA ASN A 82 -12.86 6.41 -9.85
C ASN A 82 -11.55 6.03 -10.55
N PHE A 83 -11.49 4.85 -11.17
CA PHE A 83 -10.34 4.42 -11.93
C PHE A 83 -10.72 4.05 -13.37
N GLU A 84 -9.74 3.95 -14.24
CA GLU A 84 -9.95 3.59 -15.65
C GLU A 84 -9.71 2.07 -15.83
N TYR A 85 -10.60 1.41 -16.57
CA TYR A 85 -10.48 0.02 -16.95
C TYR A 85 -10.78 -0.13 -18.45
N LYS A 86 -9.82 -0.61 -19.23
CA LYS A 86 -9.94 -0.77 -20.70
C LYS A 86 -10.44 0.49 -21.40
N GLY A 87 -9.90 1.66 -21.03
CA GLY A 87 -10.26 2.96 -21.60
C GLY A 87 -11.61 3.52 -21.14
N ARG A 88 -12.30 2.88 -20.19
CA ARG A 88 -13.58 3.35 -19.63
C ARG A 88 -13.43 3.73 -18.16
N GLY A 89 -13.97 4.88 -17.80
CA GLY A 89 -14.06 5.29 -16.40
C GLY A 89 -14.99 4.40 -15.59
N ILE A 90 -14.52 3.88 -14.47
CA ILE A 90 -15.31 3.07 -13.53
C ILE A 90 -15.51 3.86 -12.24
N LYS A 91 -16.79 4.10 -11.89
CA LYS A 91 -17.17 4.77 -10.67
C LYS A 91 -16.97 3.87 -9.43
N TRP A 92 -17.26 2.60 -9.53
CA TRP A 92 -17.13 1.61 -8.45
C TRP A 92 -16.84 0.22 -9.04
N PHE A 93 -15.91 -0.47 -8.41
CA PHE A 93 -15.49 -1.81 -8.77
C PHE A 93 -15.21 -2.62 -7.51
N SER A 94 -15.61 -3.86 -7.48
CA SER A 94 -15.37 -4.79 -6.39
C SER A 94 -14.85 -6.12 -6.93
N SER A 95 -13.70 -6.55 -6.46
CA SER A 95 -13.08 -7.83 -6.83
C SER A 95 -12.06 -8.23 -5.74
N PRO A 96 -11.83 -9.53 -5.49
CA PRO A 96 -10.72 -9.93 -4.65
C PRO A 96 -9.39 -9.54 -5.29
N PHE A 97 -8.38 -9.25 -4.47
CA PHE A 97 -7.00 -9.08 -4.95
C PHE A 97 -6.38 -10.43 -5.31
N LEU A 98 -6.62 -11.42 -4.47
CA LEU A 98 -6.15 -12.79 -4.62
C LEU A 98 -7.31 -13.69 -5.05
N GLN A 99 -7.24 -14.25 -6.25
CA GLN A 99 -8.24 -15.19 -6.76
C GLN A 99 -8.08 -16.56 -6.12
N GLU A 100 -6.82 -17.03 -6.01
CA GLU A 100 -6.53 -18.38 -5.51
C GLU A 100 -5.16 -18.40 -4.82
N ALA A 101 -5.06 -19.20 -3.74
CA ALA A 101 -3.80 -19.59 -3.12
C ALA A 101 -3.88 -21.06 -2.75
N LYS A 102 -2.84 -21.84 -3.09
CA LYS A 102 -2.76 -23.28 -2.81
C LYS A 102 -1.43 -23.63 -2.16
N ILE A 103 -1.50 -24.51 -1.17
CA ILE A 103 -0.34 -25.20 -0.58
C ILE A 103 -0.62 -26.70 -0.72
N TYR A 104 0.23 -27.40 -1.44
CA TYR A 104 0.07 -28.85 -1.63
C TYR A 104 0.59 -29.64 -0.45
N THR A 105 0.05 -30.84 -0.23
CA THR A 105 0.47 -31.74 0.87
C THR A 105 1.86 -32.31 0.67
N ASP A 106 2.25 -32.53 -0.58
CA ASP A 106 3.54 -33.03 -1.03
C ASP A 106 4.58 -31.90 -1.23
N ASP A 107 4.14 -30.63 -1.32
CA ASP A 107 5.03 -29.48 -1.47
C ASP A 107 4.66 -28.34 -0.50
N LYS A 108 4.84 -28.60 0.78
CA LYS A 108 4.43 -27.71 1.89
C LYS A 108 5.24 -26.42 2.02
N ASN A 109 6.32 -26.29 1.24
CA ASN A 109 7.24 -25.15 1.34
C ASN A 109 6.91 -24.02 0.35
N TYR A 110 5.98 -24.24 -0.56
CA TYR A 110 5.59 -23.30 -1.60
C TYR A 110 4.10 -22.98 -1.55
N ILE A 111 3.77 -21.80 -2.04
CA ILE A 111 2.41 -21.34 -2.27
C ILE A 111 2.27 -21.03 -3.75
N GLU A 112 1.29 -21.62 -4.41
CA GLU A 112 0.84 -21.16 -5.73
C GLU A 112 -0.15 -20.01 -5.54
N ILE A 113 0.09 -18.92 -6.25
CA ILE A 113 -0.68 -17.68 -6.18
C ILE A 113 -1.28 -17.39 -7.55
N LYS A 114 -2.58 -17.09 -7.55
CA LYS A 114 -3.27 -16.53 -8.71
C LYS A 114 -3.94 -15.23 -8.28
N LEU A 115 -3.47 -14.10 -8.82
CA LEU A 115 -4.11 -12.80 -8.63
C LEU A 115 -5.35 -12.68 -9.51
N SER A 116 -6.27 -11.82 -9.14
CA SER A 116 -7.51 -11.60 -9.91
C SER A 116 -7.20 -11.00 -11.28
N ASP A 117 -7.51 -11.72 -12.36
CA ASP A 117 -7.26 -11.29 -13.74
C ASP A 117 -7.94 -9.95 -14.03
N THR A 118 -9.18 -9.77 -13.58
CA THR A 118 -9.94 -8.54 -13.78
C THR A 118 -9.30 -7.34 -13.07
N LEU A 119 -8.87 -7.55 -11.81
CA LEU A 119 -8.20 -6.49 -11.04
C LEU A 119 -6.86 -6.14 -11.68
N ILE A 120 -6.05 -7.15 -12.00
CA ILE A 120 -4.72 -6.96 -12.61
C ILE A 120 -4.82 -6.24 -13.95
N GLU A 121 -5.80 -6.58 -14.78
CA GLU A 121 -6.03 -5.88 -16.05
C GLU A 121 -6.31 -4.37 -15.82
N GLY A 122 -7.12 -4.02 -14.81
CA GLY A 122 -7.37 -2.63 -14.43
C GLY A 122 -6.13 -1.93 -13.86
N LEU A 123 -5.20 -2.68 -13.25
CA LEU A 123 -3.98 -2.14 -12.65
C LEU A 123 -2.81 -2.01 -13.64
N LYS A 124 -2.89 -2.57 -14.85
CA LYS A 124 -1.84 -2.48 -15.88
C LYS A 124 -1.56 -1.05 -16.38
N GLN A 125 -2.48 -0.12 -16.16
CA GLN A 125 -2.28 1.27 -16.56
C GLN A 125 -1.21 1.94 -15.71
N LYS A 126 -0.06 2.20 -16.31
CA LYS A 126 1.14 2.76 -15.65
C LYS A 126 1.10 4.28 -15.42
N LYS A 127 0.00 4.96 -15.71
CA LYS A 127 -0.07 6.43 -15.66
C LYS A 127 -0.09 7.01 -14.24
N HIS A 128 -0.63 6.27 -13.26
CA HIS A 128 -0.83 6.75 -11.89
C HIS A 128 -0.40 5.68 -10.89
N PHE A 129 0.77 5.86 -10.31
CA PHE A 129 1.34 4.92 -9.34
C PHE A 129 1.94 5.64 -8.13
N THR A 130 2.05 4.92 -7.04
CA THR A 130 2.78 5.29 -5.83
C THR A 130 4.00 4.39 -5.71
N THR A 131 5.18 4.98 -5.61
CA THR A 131 6.42 4.23 -5.34
C THR A 131 6.50 3.90 -3.86
N ILE A 132 6.60 2.62 -3.53
CA ILE A 132 6.69 2.13 -2.16
C ILE A 132 7.97 1.31 -2.01
N ASP A 133 8.77 1.64 -1.00
CA ASP A 133 9.89 0.81 -0.55
C ASP A 133 9.37 -0.25 0.42
N LEU A 134 9.45 -1.53 0.03
CA LEU A 134 9.01 -2.65 0.85
C LEU A 134 9.80 -2.76 2.16
N ALA A 135 11.10 -2.46 2.12
CA ALA A 135 11.94 -2.53 3.32
C ALA A 135 11.46 -1.53 4.39
N THR A 136 11.09 -0.32 3.99
CA THR A 136 10.49 0.69 4.88
C THR A 136 9.07 0.29 5.27
N SER A 137 8.23 -0.10 4.29
CA SER A 137 6.83 -0.51 4.53
C SER A 137 6.73 -1.66 5.53
N ASN A 138 7.68 -2.60 5.50
CA ASN A 138 7.72 -3.76 6.39
C ASN A 138 8.06 -3.44 7.84
N LYS A 139 8.66 -2.28 8.13
CA LYS A 139 8.95 -1.85 9.51
C LYS A 139 7.69 -1.47 10.29
N PHE A 140 6.59 -1.12 9.59
CA PHE A 140 5.32 -0.76 10.24
C PHE A 140 4.69 -1.96 10.96
N LYS A 141 4.24 -1.73 12.19
CA LYS A 141 3.59 -2.72 13.07
C LYS A 141 2.10 -2.43 13.24
N THR A 142 1.65 -1.22 12.87
CA THR A 142 0.24 -0.84 12.95
C THR A 142 -0.35 -0.64 11.57
N LYS A 143 -1.64 -0.99 11.41
CA LYS A 143 -2.37 -0.71 10.18
C LYS A 143 -2.49 0.80 9.90
N TYR A 144 -2.51 1.60 10.95
CA TYR A 144 -2.58 3.06 10.84
C TYR A 144 -1.30 3.65 10.24
N GLY A 145 -0.15 3.22 10.75
CA GLY A 145 1.15 3.67 10.25
C GLY A 145 1.37 3.35 8.78
N ILE A 146 1.16 2.10 8.38
CA ILE A 146 1.36 1.69 6.98
C ILE A 146 0.38 2.40 6.03
N VAL A 147 -0.90 2.55 6.42
CA VAL A 147 -1.91 3.20 5.57
C VAL A 147 -1.65 4.70 5.44
N ILE A 148 -1.37 5.41 6.55
CA ILE A 148 -1.06 6.85 6.50
C ILE A 148 0.23 7.09 5.73
N TYR A 149 1.23 6.21 5.87
CA TYR A 149 2.46 6.30 5.09
C TYR A 149 2.21 6.15 3.58
N GLU A 150 1.36 5.20 3.16
CA GLU A 150 0.97 5.07 1.76
C GLU A 150 0.18 6.28 1.25
N ILE A 151 -0.71 6.88 2.08
CA ILE A 151 -1.39 8.14 1.77
C ILE A 151 -0.36 9.27 1.58
N TYR A 152 0.60 9.40 2.50
CA TYR A 152 1.69 10.38 2.36
C TYR A 152 2.44 10.18 1.04
N LEU A 153 2.91 8.98 0.73
CA LEU A 153 3.64 8.68 -0.51
C LEU A 153 2.80 8.99 -1.75
N ARG A 154 1.49 8.76 -1.70
CA ARG A 154 0.54 9.00 -2.78
C ARG A 154 0.38 10.48 -3.10
N TYR A 155 0.35 11.32 -2.07
CA TYR A 155 0.01 12.73 -2.19
C TYR A 155 1.16 13.70 -1.85
N LYS A 156 2.35 13.20 -1.52
CA LYS A 156 3.47 14.02 -1.00
C LYS A 156 3.90 15.19 -1.89
N ASN A 157 3.57 15.13 -3.17
CA ASN A 157 3.89 16.17 -4.15
C ASN A 157 2.64 16.83 -4.77
N ALA A 158 1.44 16.58 -4.24
CA ALA A 158 0.23 17.21 -4.75
C ALA A 158 0.32 18.74 -4.60
N LYS A 159 0.08 19.47 -5.69
CA LYS A 159 -0.01 20.94 -5.64
C LYS A 159 -1.38 21.33 -5.09
N ARG A 160 -1.41 22.33 -4.21
CA ARG A 160 -2.61 22.90 -3.61
C ARG A 160 -2.47 24.43 -3.65
N ASP A 161 -3.46 25.10 -4.19
CA ASP A 161 -3.39 26.55 -4.43
C ASP A 161 -3.65 27.39 -3.17
N GLU A 162 -4.18 26.78 -2.10
CA GLU A 162 -4.65 27.47 -0.90
C GLU A 162 -3.63 27.53 0.25
N ILE A 163 -2.43 26.97 0.05
CA ILE A 163 -1.39 26.88 1.10
C ILE A 163 -0.02 27.24 0.54
N PRO A 164 0.98 27.56 1.41
CA PRO A 164 2.36 27.79 0.99
C PRO A 164 2.90 26.68 0.07
N LEU A 165 3.71 27.06 -0.92
CA LEU A 165 4.24 26.12 -1.95
C LEU A 165 5.06 24.97 -1.34
N GLU A 166 5.61 25.17 -0.15
CA GLU A 166 6.40 24.17 0.58
C GLU A 166 5.55 23.11 1.25
N LEU A 167 4.25 23.36 1.38
CA LEU A 167 3.31 22.45 2.04
C LEU A 167 2.37 21.78 1.03
N THR A 168 1.80 20.67 1.44
CA THR A 168 0.65 20.07 0.79
C THR A 168 -0.24 19.41 1.83
N TYR A 169 -1.47 19.10 1.45
CA TYR A 169 -2.42 18.43 2.34
C TYR A 169 -3.31 17.46 1.59
N GLN A 170 -3.94 16.59 2.37
CA GLN A 170 -5.03 15.73 1.92
C GLN A 170 -6.10 15.65 3.01
N ASP A 171 -7.33 15.84 2.62
CA ASP A 171 -8.49 15.78 3.51
C ASP A 171 -9.20 14.44 3.40
N PHE A 172 -9.74 13.96 4.51
CA PHE A 172 -10.54 12.73 4.58
C PHE A 172 -11.65 12.89 5.62
N SER A 173 -12.85 12.50 5.25
CA SER A 173 -13.96 12.34 6.19
C SER A 173 -13.71 11.18 7.18
N LEU A 174 -14.45 11.16 8.29
CA LEU A 174 -14.41 10.04 9.24
C LEU A 174 -14.75 8.70 8.57
N ASP A 175 -15.72 8.69 7.64
CA ASP A 175 -16.15 7.51 6.90
C ASP A 175 -15.07 6.97 5.98
N GLU A 176 -14.37 7.86 5.26
CA GLU A 176 -13.27 7.46 4.39
C GLU A 176 -12.11 6.87 5.18
N LEU A 177 -11.75 7.47 6.32
CA LEU A 177 -10.73 6.92 7.19
C LEU A 177 -11.15 5.58 7.81
N ASN A 178 -12.42 5.43 8.21
CA ASN A 178 -12.95 4.15 8.66
C ASN A 178 -12.77 3.07 7.59
N LYS A 179 -13.12 3.34 6.34
CA LYS A 179 -12.91 2.43 5.20
C LYS A 179 -11.44 2.13 4.97
N LYS A 180 -10.59 3.18 4.98
CA LYS A 180 -9.14 3.02 4.78
C LYS A 180 -8.47 2.21 5.90
N PHE A 181 -8.91 2.33 7.14
CA PHE A 181 -8.36 1.60 8.29
C PHE A 181 -9.09 0.28 8.57
N GLY A 182 -10.21 0.00 7.90
CA GLY A 182 -11.07 -1.14 8.26
C GLY A 182 -11.54 -1.02 9.71
N THR A 183 -12.15 0.13 10.06
CA THR A 183 -12.70 0.43 11.39
C THR A 183 -14.14 0.94 11.25
N VAL A 184 -14.83 1.03 12.39
CA VAL A 184 -16.21 1.52 12.48
C VAL A 184 -16.34 2.59 13.58
N TYR A 185 -15.35 3.46 13.71
CA TYR A 185 -15.36 4.51 14.73
C TYR A 185 -16.50 5.50 14.48
N LYS A 186 -17.22 5.82 15.57
CA LYS A 186 -18.33 6.79 15.55
C LYS A 186 -17.90 8.19 16.02
N PHE A 187 -16.79 8.27 16.76
CA PHE A 187 -16.33 9.51 17.36
C PHE A 187 -14.99 9.95 16.80
N ILE A 188 -14.84 11.24 16.57
CA ILE A 188 -13.61 11.89 16.09
C ILE A 188 -12.43 11.51 16.99
N SER A 189 -12.60 11.55 18.31
CA SER A 189 -11.54 11.26 19.27
C SER A 189 -10.99 9.82 19.20
N GLN A 190 -11.80 8.85 18.74
CA GLN A 190 -11.33 7.48 18.50
C GLN A 190 -10.42 7.42 17.27
N MET A 191 -10.82 8.13 16.22
CA MET A 191 -10.04 8.24 15.00
C MET A 191 -8.71 8.97 15.25
N GLU A 192 -8.73 10.10 15.97
CA GLU A 192 -7.53 10.87 16.34
C GLU A 192 -6.49 10.01 17.08
N ARG A 193 -6.90 9.20 18.05
CA ARG A 193 -5.99 8.28 18.77
C ARG A 193 -5.32 7.30 17.81
N SER A 194 -6.07 6.79 16.84
CA SER A 194 -5.57 5.85 15.85
C SER A 194 -4.62 6.51 14.85
N ILE A 195 -4.96 7.71 14.39
CA ILE A 195 -4.11 8.56 13.56
C ILE A 195 -2.80 8.84 14.28
N ASN A 196 -2.86 9.38 15.52
CA ASN A 196 -1.67 9.74 16.29
C ASN A 196 -0.73 8.54 16.51
N ARG A 197 -1.29 7.34 16.71
CA ARG A 197 -0.49 6.11 16.78
C ARG A 197 0.26 5.86 15.46
N GLY A 198 -0.40 6.06 14.33
CA GLY A 198 0.20 5.91 13.00
C GLY A 198 1.27 6.97 12.73
N LEU A 199 1.01 8.24 13.07
CA LEU A 199 1.95 9.35 12.90
C LEU A 199 3.24 9.16 13.71
N ASN A 200 3.10 8.75 14.97
CA ASN A 200 4.26 8.44 15.83
C ASN A 200 5.12 7.33 15.24
N GLU A 201 4.49 6.32 14.64
CA GLU A 201 5.21 5.23 13.98
C GLU A 201 5.92 5.71 12.70
N ILE A 202 5.28 6.55 11.88
CA ILE A 202 5.87 7.15 10.68
C ILE A 202 7.10 7.99 11.07
N LYS A 203 6.96 8.91 12.03
CA LYS A 203 8.07 9.74 12.50
C LYS A 203 9.24 8.87 12.96
N LYS A 204 8.98 7.81 13.74
CA LYS A 204 10.01 6.89 14.23
C LYS A 204 10.73 6.13 13.11
N ILE A 205 10.01 5.69 12.07
CA ILE A 205 10.55 4.83 11.01
C ILE A 205 11.22 5.64 9.91
N THR A 206 10.64 6.79 9.54
CA THR A 206 11.01 7.54 8.33
C THR A 206 11.60 8.93 8.64
N GLY A 207 11.44 9.43 9.85
CA GLY A 207 11.77 10.83 10.21
C GLY A 207 10.80 11.88 9.64
N LYS A 208 9.79 11.46 8.84
CA LYS A 208 8.84 12.40 8.24
C LYS A 208 7.84 12.89 9.28
N GLU A 209 7.54 14.19 9.23
CA GLU A 209 6.52 14.81 10.07
C GLU A 209 5.25 15.06 9.27
N ILE A 210 4.15 14.57 9.80
CA ILE A 210 2.79 14.77 9.28
C ILE A 210 1.97 15.31 10.44
N THR A 211 1.30 16.44 10.23
CA THR A 211 0.34 16.98 11.20
C THR A 211 -1.08 16.69 10.74
N VAL A 212 -1.98 16.46 11.69
CA VAL A 212 -3.39 16.19 11.38
C VAL A 212 -4.28 17.02 12.29
N ASN A 213 -5.24 17.72 11.70
CA ASN A 213 -6.22 18.52 12.40
C ASN A 213 -7.63 18.16 11.91
N TRP A 214 -8.60 18.13 12.82
CA TRP A 214 -10.00 18.10 12.45
C TRP A 214 -10.44 19.51 12.03
N ILE A 215 -11.05 19.63 10.85
CA ILE A 215 -11.53 20.90 10.30
C ILE A 215 -13.05 20.93 10.40
N GLU A 216 -13.56 21.66 11.39
CA GLU A 216 -14.97 21.62 11.80
C GLU A 216 -15.93 22.06 10.70
N ASN A 217 -15.58 23.06 9.88
CA ASN A 217 -16.43 23.60 8.83
C ASN A 217 -16.66 22.65 7.64
N ILE A 218 -15.69 21.77 7.35
CA ILE A 218 -15.80 20.77 6.27
C ILE A 218 -16.03 19.33 6.80
N LYS A 219 -15.97 19.12 8.12
CA LYS A 219 -16.12 17.80 8.78
C LYS A 219 -15.12 16.76 8.30
N GLU A 220 -13.85 17.17 8.14
CA GLU A 220 -12.77 16.32 7.64
C GLU A 220 -11.49 16.45 8.47
N PHE A 221 -10.68 15.39 8.45
CA PHE A 221 -9.31 15.39 8.96
C PHE A 221 -8.37 15.87 7.87
N ARG A 222 -7.68 16.98 8.09
CA ARG A 222 -6.63 17.50 7.21
C ARG A 222 -5.27 17.00 7.63
N PHE A 223 -4.67 16.20 6.78
CA PHE A 223 -3.29 15.73 6.89
C PHE A 223 -2.39 16.72 6.15
N VAL A 224 -1.40 17.31 6.82
CA VAL A 224 -0.48 18.30 6.24
C VAL A 224 0.96 17.81 6.40
N TRP A 225 1.77 18.00 5.36
CA TRP A 225 3.21 17.71 5.38
C TRP A 225 3.96 18.63 4.43
N GLU A 226 5.30 18.69 4.59
CA GLU A 226 6.17 19.38 3.66
C GLU A 226 6.25 18.64 2.33
N ARG A 227 6.19 19.38 1.24
CA ARG A 227 6.43 18.86 -0.11
C ARG A 227 7.92 18.54 -0.27
N GLU A 228 8.22 17.43 -0.91
CA GLU A 228 9.59 17.16 -1.31
C GLU A 228 10.04 18.18 -2.38
N LYS A 229 11.24 18.76 -2.21
CA LYS A 229 11.81 19.70 -3.16
C LYS A 229 11.93 19.05 -4.54
N GLU A 230 11.70 19.81 -5.61
CA GLU A 230 11.75 19.26 -6.98
C GLU A 230 13.08 18.57 -7.30
N THR A 231 14.19 19.10 -6.80
CA THR A 231 15.53 18.49 -6.94
C THR A 231 15.64 17.10 -6.29
N GLU A 232 15.03 16.92 -5.12
CA GLU A 232 14.99 15.60 -4.44
C GLU A 232 14.08 14.64 -5.19
N ARG A 233 13.01 15.16 -5.78
CA ARG A 233 12.07 14.39 -6.60
C ARG A 233 12.72 13.85 -7.87
N PHE A 234 13.41 14.68 -8.64
CA PHE A 234 14.12 14.24 -9.86
C PHE A 234 15.17 13.20 -9.54
N MET A 235 15.99 13.40 -8.52
CA MET A 235 17.01 12.41 -8.12
C MET A 235 16.37 11.11 -7.63
N THR A 236 15.27 11.15 -6.88
CA THR A 236 14.61 9.94 -6.35
C THR A 236 13.87 9.18 -7.46
N ASP A 237 13.14 9.88 -8.31
CA ASP A 237 12.36 9.27 -9.39
C ASP A 237 13.26 8.80 -10.55
N GLU A 238 14.30 9.55 -10.89
CA GLU A 238 15.25 9.20 -11.94
C GLU A 238 16.19 8.07 -11.52
N LEU A 239 16.74 8.10 -10.31
CA LEU A 239 17.51 7.00 -9.75
C LEU A 239 16.67 5.73 -9.56
N ALA A 240 15.43 5.86 -9.12
CA ALA A 240 14.50 4.73 -9.04
C ALA A 240 14.19 4.18 -10.44
N PHE A 241 13.97 5.04 -11.43
CA PHE A 241 13.73 4.67 -12.82
C PHE A 241 14.98 4.03 -13.48
N ILE A 242 16.15 4.65 -13.36
CA ILE A 242 17.41 4.12 -13.93
C ILE A 242 17.72 2.74 -13.34
N LYS A 243 17.49 2.54 -12.05
CA LYS A 243 17.76 1.27 -11.39
C LYS A 243 16.69 0.21 -11.69
N TYR A 244 15.42 0.60 -11.85
CA TYR A 244 14.38 -0.27 -12.38
C TYR A 244 14.73 -0.79 -13.76
N ILE A 245 15.18 0.10 -14.68
CA ILE A 245 15.63 -0.29 -16.03
C ILE A 245 16.84 -1.22 -15.95
N ARG A 246 17.85 -0.92 -15.13
CA ARG A 246 19.02 -1.79 -14.98
C ARG A 246 18.66 -3.20 -14.51
N THR A 247 17.72 -3.32 -13.56
CA THR A 247 17.31 -4.64 -13.02
C THR A 247 16.48 -5.45 -14.02
N GLN A 248 15.77 -4.80 -14.95
CA GLN A 248 14.90 -5.47 -15.93
C GLN A 248 15.63 -5.86 -17.23
N TYR A 249 16.70 -5.17 -17.60
CA TYR A 249 17.30 -5.30 -18.94
C TYR A 249 18.79 -5.65 -18.92
N PHE A 250 19.48 -5.67 -17.78
CA PHE A 250 20.92 -5.88 -17.69
C PHE A 250 21.35 -6.92 -16.62
N ASN A 251 20.44 -7.69 -16.09
CA ASN A 251 20.64 -8.94 -15.37
C ASN A 251 19.81 -10.01 -16.10
#